data_d547346c67264263ce436be46a5993c0
#
_entry.id   d547346c67264263ce436be46a5993c0
#
_cell.length_a   1.000
_cell.length_b   1.000
_cell.length_c   1.000
_cell.angle_alpha   90.00
_cell.angle_beta   90.00
_cell.angle_gamma   90.00
#
_symmetry.space_group_name_H-M   'P 1'
#
loop_
_entity.id
_entity.type
_entity.pdbx_description
1 polymer ?
#
loop_
_entity_poly.entity_id
_entity_poly.type
_entity_poly.pdbx_seq_one_letter_code
_entity_poly.pdbx_strand_id
1 'polypeptide(L)'
;LTGGAVPMTSRGTFAMERFEGRYYSGRALMDYCDARARRGYYAPEGSAARQSGQDFLWYLWCGKLSPLFGRSAMTTFERLYVEDASTHTEVKDPYYTWYNDEAVCRRILAEFGLPGAILACIDFLILIGASHIVNGHVPVREKNGESPIKGGGRLVVIDGGFCRAYHEKTGIAGYTLVYSSRTMSLRTHQPFESAEKAVKDNLDIISQKNILETENHRILVEDTDEGEVLRERVHDLKQLVAAYQLGWITETRCEDHIW
;
A
#
# COMPACT_ATOMS: atom_id res chain seq x y z
N LEU A 1 0.92 -1.87 1.36
CA LEU A 1 0.85 -0.57 0.66
C LEU A 1 -0.59 -0.08 0.66
N THR A 2 -0.85 1.10 1.22
CA THR A 2 -2.19 1.70 1.21
C THR A 2 -2.15 3.04 0.47
N GLY A 3 -3.08 3.25 -0.47
CA GLY A 3 -3.25 4.51 -1.19
C GLY A 3 -4.17 5.51 -0.50
N GLY A 4 -4.61 5.24 0.73
CA GLY A 4 -5.56 6.07 1.48
C GLY A 4 -5.48 5.79 2.97
N ALA A 5 -6.58 5.35 3.57
CA ALA A 5 -6.72 5.06 4.99
C ALA A 5 -7.16 3.62 5.23
N VAL A 6 -6.83 3.07 6.40
CA VAL A 6 -7.56 1.96 6.99
C VAL A 6 -8.64 2.58 7.89
N PRO A 7 -9.93 2.58 7.50
CA PRO A 7 -10.95 3.34 8.21
C PRO A 7 -11.02 3.00 9.70
N MET A 8 -11.01 4.05 10.53
CA MET A 8 -10.97 3.91 11.98
C MET A 8 -12.06 4.74 12.68
N THR A 9 -12.42 4.29 13.87
CA THR A 9 -13.24 5.07 14.79
C THR A 9 -12.39 6.11 15.55
N SER A 10 -13.03 7.06 16.18
CA SER A 10 -12.37 8.02 17.08
C SER A 10 -11.64 7.37 18.26
N ARG A 11 -11.92 6.10 18.57
CA ARG A 11 -11.27 5.31 19.62
C ARG A 11 -10.07 4.50 19.10
N GLY A 12 -9.72 4.62 17.82
CA GLY A 12 -8.61 3.89 17.20
C GLY A 12 -8.90 2.40 16.96
N THR A 13 -10.14 1.98 16.91
CA THR A 13 -10.57 0.66 16.45
C THR A 13 -10.94 0.71 14.98
N PHE A 14 -10.95 -0.42 14.26
CA PHE A 14 -11.40 -0.46 12.88
C PHE A 14 -12.86 -0.04 12.78
N ALA A 15 -13.15 0.90 11.86
CA ALA A 15 -14.51 1.29 11.55
C ALA A 15 -15.21 0.17 10.78
N MET A 16 -16.52 0.04 11.01
CA MET A 16 -17.36 -0.93 10.30
C MET A 16 -18.20 -0.20 9.26
N GLU A 17 -18.24 -0.75 8.04
CA GLU A 17 -19.12 -0.30 6.98
C GLU A 17 -20.05 -1.44 6.56
N ARG A 18 -21.25 -1.11 6.13
CA ARG A 18 -22.28 -2.09 5.77
C ARG A 18 -22.53 -2.11 4.28
N PHE A 19 -22.28 -3.27 3.65
CA PHE A 19 -22.58 -3.52 2.24
C PHE A 19 -23.45 -4.77 2.13
N GLU A 20 -24.49 -4.71 1.30
CA GLU A 20 -25.36 -5.84 0.99
C GLU A 20 -25.89 -6.58 2.26
N GLY A 21 -26.14 -5.80 3.33
CA GLY A 21 -26.65 -6.34 4.60
C GLY A 21 -25.59 -6.90 5.55
N ARG A 22 -24.33 -6.99 5.15
CA ARG A 22 -23.22 -7.48 5.97
C ARG A 22 -22.29 -6.35 6.41
N TYR A 23 -21.65 -6.51 7.56
CA TYR A 23 -20.66 -5.57 8.09
C TYR A 23 -19.26 -6.04 7.76
N TYR A 24 -18.41 -5.08 7.35
CA TYR A 24 -17.01 -5.28 7.03
C TYR A 24 -16.16 -4.27 7.79
N SER A 25 -14.97 -4.67 8.24
CA SER A 25 -13.99 -3.81 8.90
C SER A 25 -12.58 -4.32 8.65
N GLY A 26 -11.57 -3.49 8.89
CA GLY A 26 -10.17 -3.87 8.74
C GLY A 26 -9.86 -4.49 7.38
N ARG A 27 -9.18 -5.63 7.38
CA ARG A 27 -8.83 -6.37 6.17
C ARG A 27 -10.05 -6.80 5.36
N ALA A 28 -11.10 -7.29 6.02
CA ALA A 28 -12.30 -7.75 5.31
C ALA A 28 -12.98 -6.62 4.52
N LEU A 29 -12.92 -5.37 5.02
CA LEU A 29 -13.41 -4.19 4.29
C LEU A 29 -12.54 -3.93 3.05
N MET A 30 -11.23 -4.00 3.17
CA MET A 30 -10.31 -3.78 2.05
C MET A 30 -10.48 -4.85 0.97
N ASP A 31 -10.54 -6.13 1.37
CA ASP A 31 -10.73 -7.26 0.45
C ASP A 31 -12.09 -7.16 -0.28
N TYR A 32 -13.16 -6.76 0.44
CA TYR A 32 -14.46 -6.52 -0.20
C TYR A 32 -14.38 -5.39 -1.24
N CYS A 33 -13.73 -4.27 -0.88
CA CYS A 33 -13.58 -3.13 -1.78
C CYS A 33 -12.78 -3.49 -3.03
N ASP A 34 -11.68 -4.22 -2.90
CA ASP A 34 -10.87 -4.69 -4.03
C ASP A 34 -11.66 -5.64 -4.94
N ALA A 35 -12.27 -6.66 -4.35
CA ALA A 35 -13.06 -7.65 -5.11
C ALA A 35 -14.22 -6.99 -5.87
N ARG A 36 -14.91 -6.03 -5.24
CA ARG A 36 -16.03 -5.32 -5.84
C ARG A 36 -15.60 -4.40 -6.98
N ALA A 37 -14.51 -3.66 -6.77
CA ALA A 37 -13.94 -2.78 -7.78
C ALA A 37 -13.46 -3.56 -9.00
N ARG A 38 -12.69 -4.65 -8.81
CA ARG A 38 -12.20 -5.52 -9.89
C ARG A 38 -13.36 -6.16 -10.65
N ARG A 39 -14.34 -6.72 -9.94
CA ARG A 39 -15.51 -7.33 -10.56
C ARG A 39 -16.25 -6.34 -11.45
N GLY A 40 -16.44 -5.10 -11.01
CA GLY A 40 -17.06 -4.06 -11.81
C GLY A 40 -16.21 -3.61 -12.99
N TYR A 41 -14.91 -3.45 -12.79
CA TYR A 41 -13.99 -3.02 -13.84
C TYR A 41 -13.88 -4.01 -15.00
N TYR A 42 -13.78 -5.31 -14.71
CA TYR A 42 -13.65 -6.36 -15.72
C TYR A 42 -14.97 -6.89 -16.28
N ALA A 43 -16.12 -6.45 -15.76
CA ALA A 43 -17.42 -6.86 -16.27
C ALA A 43 -17.65 -6.36 -17.71
N PRO A 44 -18.40 -7.10 -18.54
CA PRO A 44 -18.76 -6.68 -19.90
C PRO A 44 -19.48 -5.32 -19.91
N GLU A 45 -19.22 -4.52 -20.95
CA GLU A 45 -19.91 -3.25 -21.14
C GLU A 45 -21.43 -3.46 -21.22
N GLY A 46 -22.19 -2.52 -20.64
CA GLY A 46 -23.66 -2.58 -20.60
C GLY A 46 -24.25 -3.58 -19.62
N SER A 47 -23.42 -4.39 -18.93
CA SER A 47 -23.93 -5.33 -17.93
C SER A 47 -24.29 -4.62 -16.61
N ALA A 48 -25.28 -5.17 -15.88
CA ALA A 48 -25.62 -4.69 -14.53
C ALA A 48 -24.43 -4.76 -13.55
N ALA A 49 -23.54 -5.72 -13.72
CA ALA A 49 -22.31 -5.84 -12.94
C ALA A 49 -21.35 -4.68 -13.20
N ARG A 50 -21.22 -4.23 -14.46
CA ARG A 50 -20.42 -3.08 -14.85
C ARG A 50 -20.97 -1.80 -14.23
N GLN A 51 -22.27 -1.56 -14.37
CA GLN A 51 -22.94 -0.38 -13.80
C GLN A 51 -22.76 -0.32 -12.28
N SER A 52 -23.08 -1.42 -11.59
CA SER A 52 -22.92 -1.48 -10.13
C SER A 52 -21.46 -1.31 -9.69
N GLY A 53 -20.51 -1.78 -10.52
CA GLY A 53 -19.08 -1.57 -10.26
C GLY A 53 -18.66 -0.09 -10.43
N GLN A 54 -19.20 0.60 -11.43
CA GLN A 54 -18.95 2.03 -11.63
C GLN A 54 -19.49 2.85 -10.45
N ASP A 55 -20.70 2.55 -9.99
CA ASP A 55 -21.28 3.19 -8.80
C ASP A 55 -20.41 2.95 -7.55
N PHE A 56 -19.85 1.74 -7.42
CA PHE A 56 -18.95 1.42 -6.32
C PHE A 56 -17.60 2.12 -6.43
N LEU A 57 -17.04 2.28 -7.64
CA LEU A 57 -15.83 3.07 -7.86
C LEU A 57 -16.04 4.55 -7.52
N TRP A 58 -17.24 5.08 -7.78
CA TRP A 58 -17.61 6.42 -7.32
C TRP A 58 -17.60 6.53 -5.79
N TYR A 59 -18.18 5.54 -5.10
CA TYR A 59 -18.10 5.46 -3.64
C TYR A 59 -16.64 5.43 -3.17
N LEU A 60 -15.78 4.62 -3.80
CA LEU A 60 -14.37 4.54 -3.41
C LEU A 60 -13.66 5.88 -3.57
N TRP A 61 -14.01 6.66 -4.60
CA TRP A 61 -13.39 7.95 -4.85
C TRP A 61 -13.79 9.03 -3.85
N CYS A 62 -15.04 9.12 -3.42
CA CYS A 62 -15.52 10.24 -2.60
C CYS A 62 -16.46 9.87 -1.44
N GLY A 63 -16.72 8.59 -1.23
CA GLY A 63 -17.62 8.12 -0.18
C GLY A 63 -17.03 8.19 1.22
N LYS A 64 -17.87 8.49 2.19
CA LYS A 64 -17.51 8.42 3.61
C LYS A 64 -17.07 7.00 3.97
N LEU A 65 -16.05 6.86 4.81
CA LEU A 65 -15.43 5.59 5.21
C LEU A 65 -14.82 4.79 4.04
N SER A 66 -14.73 5.41 2.84
CA SER A 66 -13.97 4.80 1.76
C SER A 66 -12.49 4.73 2.12
N PRO A 67 -11.85 3.56 2.01
CA PRO A 67 -10.43 3.41 2.29
C PRO A 67 -9.54 4.21 1.33
N LEU A 68 -10.00 4.52 0.11
CA LEU A 68 -9.22 5.33 -0.83
C LEU A 68 -9.36 6.83 -0.55
N PHE A 69 -10.55 7.29 -0.18
CA PHE A 69 -10.79 8.71 0.04
C PHE A 69 -10.28 9.20 1.41
N GLY A 70 -10.51 8.45 2.48
CA GLY A 70 -10.00 8.73 3.83
C GLY A 70 -10.49 10.06 4.42
N ARG A 71 -11.69 10.52 4.04
CA ARG A 71 -12.33 11.75 4.55
C ARG A 71 -13.83 11.56 4.70
N SER A 72 -14.46 12.50 5.44
CA SER A 72 -15.91 12.45 5.69
C SER A 72 -16.75 12.92 4.51
N ALA A 73 -16.24 13.83 3.70
CA ALA A 73 -16.91 14.44 2.56
C ALA A 73 -15.91 15.05 1.59
N MET A 74 -16.29 15.18 0.33
CA MET A 74 -15.61 16.00 -0.67
C MET A 74 -16.37 17.33 -0.77
N THR A 75 -15.69 18.45 -0.52
CA THR A 75 -16.31 19.77 -0.43
C THR A 75 -15.85 20.73 -1.55
N THR A 76 -15.50 20.17 -2.70
CA THR A 76 -15.02 20.97 -3.83
C THR A 76 -16.08 21.95 -4.34
N PHE A 77 -17.32 21.49 -4.47
CA PHE A 77 -18.42 22.33 -4.97
C PHE A 77 -18.88 23.33 -3.90
N GLU A 78 -18.94 22.90 -2.65
CA GLU A 78 -19.27 23.78 -1.53
C GLU A 78 -18.31 24.97 -1.46
N ARG A 79 -17.01 24.73 -1.62
CA ARG A 79 -15.99 25.79 -1.61
C ARG A 79 -16.10 26.76 -2.78
N LEU A 80 -16.67 26.32 -3.90
CA LEU A 80 -16.82 27.15 -5.11
C LEU A 80 -18.15 27.90 -5.15
N TYR A 81 -19.21 27.33 -4.59
CA TYR A 81 -20.58 27.80 -4.83
C TYR A 81 -21.37 28.13 -3.58
N VAL A 82 -20.89 27.75 -2.38
CA VAL A 82 -21.59 27.97 -1.10
C VAL A 82 -20.78 28.94 -0.24
N GLU A 83 -21.39 30.04 0.16
CA GLU A 83 -20.72 31.06 0.99
C GLU A 83 -20.50 30.61 2.44
N ASP A 84 -21.30 29.67 2.95
CA ASP A 84 -21.18 29.14 4.31
C ASP A 84 -19.92 28.29 4.46
N ALA A 85 -18.88 28.88 5.04
CA ALA A 85 -17.60 28.25 5.27
C ALA A 85 -17.68 26.97 6.17
N SER A 86 -18.75 26.79 6.95
CA SER A 86 -18.94 25.57 7.75
C SER A 86 -19.09 24.31 6.89
N THR A 87 -19.60 24.47 5.66
CA THR A 87 -19.76 23.38 4.68
C THR A 87 -18.45 22.99 4.00
N HIS A 88 -17.40 23.81 4.12
CA HIS A 88 -16.11 23.60 3.45
C HIS A 88 -15.18 22.62 4.17
N THR A 89 -15.59 22.09 5.33
CA THR A 89 -14.73 21.26 6.18
C THR A 89 -14.75 19.80 5.74
N GLU A 90 -13.57 19.28 5.40
CA GLU A 90 -13.35 17.86 5.14
C GLU A 90 -12.62 17.24 6.34
N VAL A 91 -13.35 16.53 7.18
CA VAL A 91 -12.77 15.85 8.33
C VAL A 91 -12.04 14.60 7.84
N LYS A 92 -10.75 14.50 8.14
CA LYS A 92 -9.96 13.31 7.84
C LYS A 92 -10.43 12.12 8.67
N ASP A 93 -10.28 10.91 8.13
CA ASP A 93 -10.48 9.69 8.88
C ASP A 93 -9.58 9.67 10.13
N PRO A 94 -10.06 9.22 11.28
CA PRO A 94 -9.26 9.10 12.49
C PRO A 94 -7.97 8.28 12.33
N TYR A 95 -7.88 7.44 11.30
CA TYR A 95 -6.64 6.77 10.91
C TYR A 95 -5.43 7.72 10.86
N TYR A 96 -5.58 8.92 10.30
CA TYR A 96 -4.50 9.91 10.19
C TYR A 96 -4.08 10.55 11.53
N THR A 97 -4.78 10.24 12.61
CA THR A 97 -4.36 10.54 13.98
C THR A 97 -3.70 9.30 14.58
N TRP A 98 -4.37 8.16 14.46
CA TRP A 98 -3.97 6.91 15.09
C TRP A 98 -2.74 6.25 14.47
N TYR A 99 -2.42 6.53 13.21
CA TYR A 99 -1.22 5.99 12.55
C TYR A 99 0.10 6.47 13.18
N ASN A 100 0.06 7.46 14.10
CA ASN A 100 1.20 7.87 14.89
C ASN A 100 1.44 6.96 16.11
N ASP A 101 0.45 6.17 16.50
CA ASP A 101 0.53 5.26 17.65
C ASP A 101 1.07 3.90 17.21
N GLU A 102 2.15 3.46 17.86
CA GLU A 102 2.82 2.20 17.54
C GLU A 102 1.91 0.98 17.78
N ALA A 103 1.12 0.97 18.87
CA ALA A 103 0.25 -0.15 19.18
C ALA A 103 -0.87 -0.28 18.14
N VAL A 104 -1.35 0.85 17.60
CA VAL A 104 -2.32 0.84 16.50
C VAL A 104 -1.70 0.32 15.22
N CYS A 105 -0.48 0.76 14.88
CA CYS A 105 0.24 0.24 13.71
C CYS A 105 0.48 -1.27 13.83
N ARG A 106 0.90 -1.76 14.98
CA ARG A 106 1.06 -3.21 15.23
C ARG A 106 -0.26 -3.98 15.06
N ARG A 107 -1.38 -3.41 15.51
CA ARG A 107 -2.70 -4.04 15.34
C ARG A 107 -3.12 -4.06 13.87
N ILE A 108 -2.83 -3.01 13.09
CA ILE A 108 -3.06 -3.00 11.65
C ILE A 108 -2.22 -4.09 10.99
N LEU A 109 -0.93 -4.16 11.30
CA LEU A 109 -0.03 -5.19 10.75
C LEU A 109 -0.52 -6.60 11.08
N ALA A 110 -0.96 -6.85 12.31
CA ALA A 110 -1.52 -8.13 12.72
C ALA A 110 -2.80 -8.48 11.94
N GLU A 111 -3.69 -7.51 11.71
CA GLU A 111 -4.92 -7.70 10.91
C GLU A 111 -4.63 -8.11 9.46
N PHE A 112 -3.57 -7.57 8.86
CA PHE A 112 -3.21 -7.81 7.46
C PHE A 112 -2.15 -8.89 7.26
N GLY A 113 -1.37 -9.23 8.31
CA GLY A 113 -0.22 -10.12 8.21
C GLY A 113 -0.53 -11.61 8.28
N LEU A 114 -1.76 -12.00 8.66
CA LEU A 114 -2.10 -13.42 8.86
C LEU A 114 -3.40 -13.79 8.17
N PRO A 115 -3.36 -14.52 7.05
CA PRO A 115 -4.53 -15.18 6.53
C PRO A 115 -4.93 -16.35 7.45
N GLY A 116 -5.85 -16.11 8.40
CA GLY A 116 -6.62 -17.18 9.05
C GLY A 116 -5.95 -18.08 10.07
N ALA A 117 -4.71 -17.86 10.46
CA ALA A 117 -4.06 -18.64 11.51
C ALA A 117 -4.29 -18.01 12.89
N ILE A 118 -5.34 -18.45 13.54
CA ILE A 118 -5.58 -18.21 14.95
C ILE A 118 -4.57 -19.02 15.75
N LEU A 119 -3.85 -18.34 16.64
CA LEU A 119 -3.17 -18.89 17.81
C LEU A 119 -2.23 -20.09 17.64
N ALA A 120 -1.00 -19.87 17.29
CA ALA A 120 0.06 -20.67 17.87
C ALA A 120 1.39 -19.91 17.84
N CYS A 121 1.89 -19.53 18.99
CA CYS A 121 3.22 -18.97 19.28
C CYS A 121 3.50 -17.55 18.80
N ILE A 122 3.41 -16.62 19.74
CA ILE A 122 3.75 -15.19 19.61
C ILE A 122 5.16 -14.96 19.03
N ASP A 123 6.10 -15.87 19.30
CA ASP A 123 7.49 -15.76 18.84
C ASP A 123 7.71 -16.19 17.38
N PHE A 124 6.83 -17.01 16.80
CA PHE A 124 6.91 -17.44 15.40
C PHE A 124 6.24 -16.46 14.43
N LEU A 125 5.33 -15.62 14.93
CA LEU A 125 4.59 -14.59 14.18
C LEU A 125 5.47 -13.45 13.68
N ILE A 126 6.64 -13.25 14.27
CA ILE A 126 7.59 -12.19 13.87
C ILE A 126 8.27 -12.52 12.54
N LEU A 127 8.30 -13.78 12.14
CA LEU A 127 9.02 -14.26 10.95
C LEU A 127 8.21 -14.27 9.65
N ILE A 128 6.85 -14.19 9.69
CA ILE A 128 6.01 -14.36 8.50
C ILE A 128 5.06 -13.17 8.27
N GLY A 129 5.02 -12.19 9.17
CA GLY A 129 4.11 -11.06 9.10
C GLY A 129 4.69 -9.83 8.41
N ALA A 130 3.83 -8.99 7.86
CA ALA A 130 4.23 -7.67 7.39
C ALA A 130 4.85 -6.86 8.54
N SER A 131 6.05 -6.32 8.33
CA SER A 131 6.80 -5.57 9.35
C SER A 131 6.48 -4.06 9.32
N HIS A 132 6.06 -3.55 8.18
CA HIS A 132 5.85 -2.13 7.94
C HIS A 132 4.59 -1.84 7.15
N ILE A 133 3.99 -0.68 7.44
CA ILE A 133 2.91 -0.07 6.67
C ILE A 133 3.53 1.00 5.78
N VAL A 134 3.30 0.95 4.47
CA VAL A 134 3.69 2.01 3.54
C VAL A 134 2.43 2.74 3.10
N ASN A 135 2.35 4.02 3.43
CA ASN A 135 1.18 4.86 3.18
C ASN A 135 1.48 5.98 2.18
N GLY A 136 0.47 6.35 1.41
CA GLY A 136 0.49 7.49 0.48
C GLY A 136 -0.74 8.38 0.64
N HIS A 137 -1.10 9.11 -0.42
CA HIS A 137 -2.32 9.93 -0.55
C HIS A 137 -2.35 11.24 0.25
N VAL A 138 -1.78 11.30 1.44
CA VAL A 138 -1.70 12.54 2.23
C VAL A 138 -0.25 12.94 2.36
N PRO A 139 0.18 14.03 1.68
CA PRO A 139 1.56 14.45 1.70
C PRO A 139 2.03 14.85 3.10
N VAL A 140 3.27 14.48 3.41
CA VAL A 140 3.97 14.91 4.62
C VAL A 140 4.32 16.40 4.51
N ARG A 141 4.06 17.15 5.56
CA ARG A 141 4.39 18.58 5.64
C ARG A 141 5.72 18.78 6.40
N GLU A 142 6.82 18.41 5.76
CA GLU A 142 8.15 18.52 6.36
C GLU A 142 8.48 19.96 6.79
N LYS A 143 8.02 20.95 6.02
CA LYS A 143 8.13 22.37 6.37
C LYS A 143 7.56 22.70 7.76
N ASN A 144 6.59 21.92 8.21
CA ASN A 144 5.97 22.06 9.53
C ASN A 144 6.58 21.11 10.57
N GLY A 145 7.72 20.47 10.27
CA GLY A 145 8.37 19.49 11.15
C GLY A 145 7.68 18.12 11.20
N GLU A 146 6.80 17.82 10.25
CA GLU A 146 6.15 16.51 10.19
C GLU A 146 7.12 15.45 9.66
N SER A 147 7.28 14.34 10.39
CA SER A 147 8.11 13.22 9.97
C SER A 147 7.34 12.26 9.06
N PRO A 148 7.95 11.73 7.99
CA PRO A 148 7.38 10.65 7.19
C PRO A 148 7.35 9.30 7.93
N ILE A 149 8.12 9.17 9.01
CA ILE A 149 8.21 7.96 9.82
C ILE A 149 7.28 8.10 11.00
N LYS A 150 6.32 7.19 11.14
CA LYS A 150 5.23 7.21 12.11
C LYS A 150 5.18 5.89 12.89
N GLY A 151 4.36 5.86 13.97
CA GLY A 151 4.07 4.65 14.70
C GLY A 151 5.31 3.90 15.18
N GLY A 152 6.28 4.59 15.77
CA GLY A 152 7.52 3.97 16.25
C GLY A 152 8.38 3.34 15.14
N GLY A 153 8.27 3.82 13.89
CA GLY A 153 8.97 3.25 12.74
C GLY A 153 8.17 2.22 11.95
N ARG A 154 6.99 1.81 12.46
CA ARG A 154 6.14 0.79 11.81
C ARG A 154 5.35 1.30 10.61
N LEU A 155 5.24 2.62 10.45
CA LEU A 155 4.55 3.23 9.32
C LEU A 155 5.43 4.28 8.65
N VAL A 156 5.49 4.23 7.34
CA VAL A 156 6.24 5.16 6.50
C VAL A 156 5.29 5.79 5.49
N VAL A 157 5.23 7.12 5.48
CA VAL A 157 4.50 7.88 4.46
C VAL A 157 5.47 8.24 3.35
N ILE A 158 5.18 7.77 2.13
CA ILE A 158 6.03 8.01 0.94
C ILE A 158 5.53 9.17 0.07
N ASP A 159 4.42 9.81 0.44
CA ASP A 159 3.88 10.96 -0.29
C ASP A 159 4.46 12.26 0.28
N GLY A 160 5.20 12.97 -0.52
CA GLY A 160 5.74 14.30 -0.21
C GLY A 160 5.18 15.40 -1.12
N GLY A 161 4.23 15.05 -2.00
CA GLY A 161 3.66 15.98 -2.96
C GLY A 161 4.62 16.33 -4.09
N PHE A 162 4.95 15.38 -4.96
CA PHE A 162 5.83 15.57 -6.13
C PHE A 162 5.36 16.68 -7.09
N CYS A 163 4.07 17.00 -7.08
CA CYS A 163 3.54 18.09 -7.89
C CYS A 163 4.08 19.44 -7.38
N ARG A 164 4.59 20.26 -8.28
CA ARG A 164 5.15 21.59 -8.00
C ARG A 164 4.21 22.47 -7.14
N ALA A 165 2.88 22.35 -7.35
CA ALA A 165 1.88 23.08 -6.57
C ALA A 165 1.87 22.75 -5.07
N TYR A 166 2.43 21.59 -4.68
CA TYR A 166 2.54 21.18 -3.28
C TYR A 166 3.85 21.57 -2.61
N HIS A 167 4.93 21.86 -3.36
CA HIS A 167 6.27 22.13 -2.81
C HIS A 167 6.28 23.26 -1.78
N GLU A 168 5.51 24.31 -2.00
CA GLU A 168 5.37 25.42 -1.05
C GLU A 168 4.77 24.98 0.29
N LYS A 169 3.88 23.97 0.26
CA LYS A 169 3.17 23.47 1.43
C LYS A 169 3.93 22.37 2.16
N THR A 170 4.62 21.51 1.41
CA THR A 170 5.32 20.34 1.92
C THR A 170 6.77 20.62 2.27
N GLY A 171 7.44 21.48 1.48
CA GLY A 171 8.85 21.82 1.63
C GLY A 171 9.82 20.83 0.97
N ILE A 172 9.31 19.76 0.38
CA ILE A 172 10.09 18.71 -0.33
C ILE A 172 9.43 18.32 -1.65
N ALA A 173 10.20 17.67 -2.53
CA ALA A 173 9.66 17.10 -3.77
C ALA A 173 8.98 15.74 -3.55
N GLY A 174 9.41 14.95 -2.57
CA GLY A 174 8.83 13.66 -2.26
C GLY A 174 9.78 12.68 -1.61
N TYR A 175 9.31 11.43 -1.49
CA TYR A 175 10.07 10.34 -0.90
C TYR A 175 10.14 9.14 -1.83
N THR A 176 11.27 8.40 -1.76
CA THR A 176 11.42 7.08 -2.35
C THR A 176 11.77 6.08 -1.26
N LEU A 177 10.95 5.06 -1.10
CA LEU A 177 11.30 3.91 -0.26
C LEU A 177 12.20 2.98 -1.07
N VAL A 178 13.40 2.71 -0.55
CA VAL A 178 14.37 1.82 -1.16
C VAL A 178 14.55 0.61 -0.26
N TYR A 179 14.20 -0.56 -0.78
CA TYR A 179 14.49 -1.83 -0.16
C TYR A 179 15.65 -2.52 -0.88
N SER A 180 16.63 -2.93 -0.12
CA SER A 180 17.74 -3.76 -0.59
C SER A 180 17.78 -5.04 0.26
N SER A 181 18.52 -6.04 -0.20
CA SER A 181 18.59 -7.34 0.47
C SER A 181 19.04 -7.29 1.96
N ARG A 182 19.38 -6.13 2.48
CA ARG A 182 19.81 -5.95 3.86
C ARG A 182 19.25 -4.71 4.55
N THR A 183 18.81 -3.72 3.80
CA THR A 183 18.37 -2.45 4.37
C THR A 183 17.10 -1.95 3.72
N MET A 184 16.21 -1.41 4.55
CA MET A 184 15.12 -0.56 4.11
C MET A 184 15.45 0.88 4.45
N SER A 185 15.34 1.77 3.49
CA SER A 185 15.68 3.18 3.66
C SER A 185 14.73 4.10 2.91
N LEU A 186 14.50 5.27 3.48
CA LEU A 186 13.71 6.34 2.87
C LEU A 186 14.67 7.39 2.31
N ARG A 187 14.50 7.73 1.04
CA ARG A 187 15.19 8.84 0.39
C ARG A 187 14.25 10.02 0.27
N THR A 188 14.69 11.17 0.79
CA THR A 188 13.99 12.44 0.67
C THR A 188 14.55 13.19 -0.53
N HIS A 189 13.69 13.65 -1.43
CA HIS A 189 14.05 14.41 -2.61
C HIS A 189 13.78 15.89 -2.41
N GLN A 190 14.77 16.71 -2.69
CA GLN A 190 14.61 18.17 -2.70
C GLN A 190 13.91 18.63 -4.00
N PRO A 191 13.15 19.73 -3.98
CA PRO A 191 12.58 20.29 -5.18
C PRO A 191 13.63 20.63 -6.24
N PHE A 192 13.41 20.16 -7.47
CA PHE A 192 14.23 20.54 -8.61
C PHE A 192 13.63 21.78 -9.27
N GLU A 193 14.40 22.83 -9.42
CA GLU A 193 13.93 24.09 -9.99
C GLU A 193 14.15 24.14 -11.51
N SER A 194 15.40 24.04 -11.96
CA SER A 194 15.74 23.95 -13.39
C SER A 194 17.16 23.44 -13.59
N ALA A 195 17.42 22.91 -14.80
CA ALA A 195 18.75 22.45 -15.17
C ALA A 195 19.77 23.61 -15.20
N GLU A 196 19.36 24.80 -15.67
CA GLU A 196 20.21 26.00 -15.74
C GLU A 196 20.66 26.42 -14.33
N LYS A 197 19.72 26.42 -13.37
CA LYS A 197 20.04 26.77 -11.98
C LYS A 197 20.94 25.73 -11.35
N ALA A 198 20.68 24.45 -11.56
CA ALA A 198 21.49 23.37 -11.03
C ALA A 198 22.96 23.46 -11.54
N VAL A 199 23.15 23.73 -12.83
CA VAL A 199 24.48 23.92 -13.43
C VAL A 199 25.15 25.20 -12.91
N LYS A 200 24.39 26.30 -12.87
CA LYS A 200 24.94 27.61 -12.45
C LYS A 200 25.39 27.61 -10.99
N ASP A 201 24.60 27.02 -10.12
CA ASP A 201 24.83 27.02 -8.68
C ASP A 201 25.57 25.75 -8.21
N ASN A 202 25.99 24.90 -9.17
CA ASN A 202 26.64 23.62 -8.91
C ASN A 202 25.87 22.76 -7.88
N LEU A 203 24.53 22.77 -8.01
CA LEU A 203 23.62 22.03 -7.14
C LEU A 203 23.48 20.60 -7.66
N ASP A 204 23.86 19.64 -6.84
CA ASP A 204 23.48 18.25 -7.07
C ASP A 204 22.06 18.00 -6.55
N ILE A 205 21.36 17.02 -7.12
CA ILE A 205 20.08 16.58 -6.57
C ILE A 205 20.38 15.82 -5.27
N ILE A 206 20.43 16.58 -4.17
CA ILE A 206 20.74 16.02 -2.86
C ILE A 206 19.55 15.22 -2.38
N SER A 207 19.72 13.90 -2.29
CA SER A 207 18.78 13.03 -1.61
C SER A 207 19.35 12.62 -0.25
N GLN A 208 18.63 12.93 0.83
CA GLN A 208 18.99 12.44 2.15
C GLN A 208 18.52 10.99 2.31
N LYS A 209 19.39 10.12 2.81
CA LYS A 209 19.09 8.72 3.08
C LYS A 209 18.86 8.51 4.57
N ASN A 210 17.65 8.11 4.93
CA ASN A 210 17.30 7.68 6.28
C ASN A 210 17.12 6.17 6.30
N ILE A 211 17.94 5.44 7.05
CA ILE A 211 17.82 3.99 7.23
C ILE A 211 16.68 3.74 8.21
N LEU A 212 15.70 2.96 7.78
CA LEU A 212 14.54 2.57 8.59
C LEU A 212 14.82 1.27 9.34
N GLU A 213 15.40 0.29 8.63
CA GLU A 213 15.69 -1.03 9.17
C GLU A 213 16.93 -1.61 8.51
N THR A 214 17.68 -2.39 9.28
CA THR A 214 18.83 -3.15 8.78
C THR A 214 18.69 -4.59 9.27
N GLU A 215 18.63 -5.51 8.31
CA GLU A 215 18.56 -6.94 8.59
C GLU A 215 19.92 -7.49 9.07
N ASN A 216 19.90 -8.44 9.99
CA ASN A 216 21.09 -9.08 10.52
C ASN A 216 21.81 -9.92 9.44
N HIS A 217 21.06 -10.49 8.52
CA HIS A 217 21.55 -11.28 7.39
C HIS A 217 20.99 -10.71 6.08
N ARG A 218 21.60 -11.10 4.98
CA ARG A 218 21.15 -10.73 3.67
C ARG A 218 19.94 -11.60 3.28
N ILE A 219 18.82 -10.97 2.96
CA ILE A 219 17.64 -11.65 2.44
C ILE A 219 17.88 -12.00 0.98
N LEU A 220 17.79 -13.29 0.66
CA LEU A 220 17.92 -13.84 -0.68
C LEU A 220 16.53 -14.08 -1.29
N VAL A 221 16.49 -14.35 -2.59
CA VAL A 221 15.22 -14.73 -3.24
C VAL A 221 14.62 -15.98 -2.62
N GLU A 222 15.47 -16.93 -2.18
CA GLU A 222 15.04 -18.15 -1.53
C GLU A 222 14.33 -17.94 -0.17
N ASP A 223 14.50 -16.78 0.46
CA ASP A 223 13.85 -16.40 1.71
C ASP A 223 12.49 -15.71 1.49
N THR A 224 12.06 -15.57 0.26
CA THR A 224 10.78 -14.92 -0.12
C THR A 224 9.73 -15.95 -0.49
N ASP A 225 8.44 -15.56 -0.47
CA ASP A 225 7.32 -16.38 -0.93
C ASP A 225 7.52 -16.86 -2.38
N GLU A 226 8.06 -16.00 -3.24
CA GLU A 226 8.42 -16.35 -4.62
C GLU A 226 9.55 -17.40 -4.67
N GLY A 227 10.51 -17.31 -3.75
CA GLY A 227 11.57 -18.27 -3.60
C GLY A 227 11.07 -19.65 -3.16
N GLU A 228 10.05 -19.70 -2.32
CA GLU A 228 9.39 -20.94 -1.90
C GLU A 228 8.73 -21.64 -3.11
N VAL A 229 7.93 -20.91 -3.89
CA VAL A 229 7.30 -21.42 -5.12
C VAL A 229 8.35 -21.91 -6.12
N LEU A 230 9.46 -21.16 -6.27
CA LEU A 230 10.56 -21.56 -7.14
C LEU A 230 11.26 -22.84 -6.65
N ARG A 231 11.46 -23.01 -5.35
CA ARG A 231 12.04 -24.24 -4.77
C ARG A 231 11.17 -25.45 -5.06
N GLU A 232 9.87 -25.36 -4.85
CA GLU A 232 8.92 -26.43 -5.17
C GLU A 232 9.02 -26.80 -6.66
N ARG A 233 8.99 -25.81 -7.55
CA ARG A 233 9.09 -26.04 -8.98
C ARG A 233 10.41 -26.68 -9.40
N VAL A 234 11.54 -26.26 -8.80
CA VAL A 234 12.85 -26.88 -9.01
C VAL A 234 12.87 -28.31 -8.52
N HIS A 235 12.22 -28.59 -7.37
CA HIS A 235 12.09 -29.96 -6.83
C HIS A 235 11.33 -30.86 -7.79
N ASP A 236 10.17 -30.44 -8.28
CA ASP A 236 9.34 -31.18 -9.24
C ASP A 236 10.09 -31.45 -10.55
N LEU A 237 10.78 -30.44 -11.07
CA LEU A 237 11.61 -30.62 -12.29
C LEU A 237 12.77 -31.63 -12.08
N LYS A 238 13.40 -31.64 -10.90
CA LYS A 238 14.43 -32.63 -10.58
C LYS A 238 13.84 -34.04 -10.49
N GLN A 239 12.66 -34.21 -9.93
CA GLN A 239 11.96 -35.50 -9.91
C GLN A 239 11.58 -35.95 -11.34
N LEU A 240 11.11 -35.03 -12.18
CA LEU A 240 10.78 -35.30 -13.56
C LEU A 240 12.03 -35.80 -14.34
N VAL A 241 13.16 -35.10 -14.20
CA VAL A 241 14.43 -35.51 -14.82
C VAL A 241 14.84 -36.91 -14.34
N ALA A 242 14.75 -37.19 -13.03
CA ALA A 242 15.06 -38.51 -12.50
C ALA A 242 14.13 -39.61 -13.07
N ALA A 243 12.83 -39.32 -13.22
CA ALA A 243 11.87 -40.25 -13.78
C ALA A 243 12.18 -40.59 -15.27
N TYR A 244 12.61 -39.62 -16.06
CA TYR A 244 13.11 -39.85 -17.41
C TYR A 244 14.40 -40.69 -17.44
N GLN A 245 15.36 -40.38 -16.56
CA GLN A 245 16.60 -41.11 -16.48
C GLN A 245 16.42 -42.58 -16.06
N LEU A 246 15.42 -42.84 -15.19
CA LEU A 246 15.06 -44.17 -14.72
C LEU A 246 14.16 -44.93 -15.70
N GLY A 247 13.73 -44.30 -16.78
CA GLY A 247 12.83 -44.90 -17.79
C GLY A 247 11.39 -45.06 -17.32
N TRP A 248 10.98 -44.36 -16.24
CA TRP A 248 9.60 -44.36 -15.75
C TRP A 248 8.65 -43.56 -16.67
N ILE A 249 9.21 -42.58 -17.35
CA ILE A 249 8.51 -41.73 -18.31
C ILE A 249 9.26 -41.81 -19.64
N THR A 250 8.54 -42.03 -20.72
CA THR A 250 9.09 -41.99 -22.09
C THR A 250 8.64 -40.72 -22.79
N GLU A 251 9.52 -40.12 -23.54
CA GLU A 251 9.23 -38.92 -24.31
C GLU A 251 8.21 -39.26 -25.42
N THR A 252 7.03 -38.67 -25.39
CA THR A 252 6.12 -38.68 -26.53
C THR A 252 6.46 -37.47 -27.40
N ARG A 253 6.91 -37.73 -28.63
CA ARG A 253 7.05 -36.64 -29.61
C ARG A 253 5.69 -35.97 -29.80
N CYS A 254 5.58 -34.70 -29.46
CA CYS A 254 4.52 -33.86 -29.96
C CYS A 254 4.61 -33.90 -31.49
N GLU A 255 3.68 -34.55 -32.16
CA GLU A 255 3.48 -34.35 -33.57
C GLU A 255 3.16 -32.87 -33.79
N ASP A 256 3.91 -32.25 -34.63
CA ASP A 256 3.96 -30.84 -34.98
C ASP A 256 2.60 -30.14 -34.97
N HIS A 257 2.30 -29.36 -33.95
CA HIS A 257 1.46 -28.18 -34.12
C HIS A 257 2.40 -27.00 -34.41
N ILE A 258 2.70 -26.89 -35.72
CA ILE A 258 3.32 -25.72 -36.34
C ILE A 258 2.40 -24.51 -36.04
N TRP A 259 3.00 -23.48 -35.51
CA TRP A 259 2.46 -22.13 -35.20
C TRP A 259 1.90 -21.42 -36.42
#